data_95375fe2320ed0e9a7f415b9e4a31da3
#
_entry.id   95375fe2320ed0e9a7f415b9e4a31da3
#
_cell.length_a   1.000
_cell.length_b   1.000
_cell.length_c   1.000
_cell.angle_alpha   90.00
_cell.angle_beta   90.00
_cell.angle_gamma   90.00
#
_symmetry.space_group_name_H-M   'P 1'
#
loop_
_entity.id
_entity.type
_entity.pdbx_description
1 polymer ?
#
loop_
_entity_poly.entity_id
_entity_poly.type
_entity_poly.pdbx_seq_one_letter_code
_entity_poly.pdbx_strand_id
1 'polypeptide(L)'
;GFNESGYDEAIYAKEVANYLGTDHTELYVTAQQAMDVIHRLPQLYDEPFSDSSQIPTFLVAEMTRKNVTVALSGDGGDELFGGYNRYVKTHQWWNKINVIPKSARSLLSKGLLSISPGVWDRVGVVVTGVTGNNISKLAGVLSVQDGASLYKHYTSHWDDPAEVVIGGKEGRTEVSEPSVALTTMAEQMMALDTLTYLPDDILTKVDRAAMGVSLETRIPMLDHRVVEFSWKLPLSMKLRNGQGKWILRQLLYQYVPKELIERPKMGFGVPIDSWLRGPLRDWAENLLDESRLRQE
;
A
#
# COMPACT_ATOMS: atom_id res chain seq x y z
N GLY A 1 -13.36 11.29 -0.22
CA GLY A 1 -12.34 12.34 -0.09
C GLY A 1 -12.14 12.76 1.35
N PHE A 2 -11.09 13.52 1.60
CA PHE A 2 -10.80 14.18 2.86
C PHE A 2 -10.69 15.67 2.62
N ASN A 3 -10.98 16.48 3.64
CA ASN A 3 -10.86 17.94 3.54
C ASN A 3 -9.40 18.42 3.59
N GLU A 4 -8.47 17.56 3.99
CA GLU A 4 -7.05 17.84 4.08
C GLU A 4 -6.40 17.89 2.69
N SER A 5 -5.60 18.93 2.46
CA SER A 5 -4.89 19.11 1.20
C SER A 5 -4.02 17.89 0.87
N GLY A 6 -4.12 17.39 -0.36
CA GLY A 6 -3.37 16.22 -0.84
C GLY A 6 -4.04 14.86 -0.58
N TYR A 7 -5.25 14.83 0.01
CA TYR A 7 -6.00 13.59 0.28
C TYR A 7 -7.38 13.57 -0.43
N ASP A 8 -7.67 14.52 -1.30
CA ASP A 8 -8.96 14.60 -2.01
C ASP A 8 -8.87 13.96 -3.41
N GLU A 9 -9.24 12.70 -3.50
CA GLU A 9 -9.42 12.00 -4.79
C GLU A 9 -10.85 12.11 -5.36
N ALA A 10 -11.81 12.61 -4.59
CA ALA A 10 -13.21 12.66 -4.98
C ALA A 10 -13.42 13.56 -6.20
N ILE A 11 -12.69 14.66 -6.30
CA ILE A 11 -12.76 15.59 -7.46
C ILE A 11 -12.53 14.84 -8.77
N TYR A 12 -11.50 14.00 -8.83
CA TYR A 12 -11.16 13.23 -10.04
C TYR A 12 -12.17 12.11 -10.32
N ALA A 13 -12.67 11.46 -9.28
CA ALA A 13 -13.70 10.44 -9.43
C ALA A 13 -14.98 11.06 -10.02
N LYS A 14 -15.33 12.27 -9.58
CA LYS A 14 -16.46 13.04 -10.10
C LYS A 14 -16.29 13.39 -11.58
N GLU A 15 -15.11 13.82 -12.00
CA GLU A 15 -14.84 14.14 -13.42
C GLU A 15 -15.04 12.91 -14.31
N VAL A 16 -14.54 11.75 -13.89
CA VAL A 16 -14.73 10.47 -14.61
C VAL A 16 -16.20 10.05 -14.60
N ALA A 17 -16.89 10.16 -13.48
CA ALA A 17 -18.31 9.83 -13.36
C ALA A 17 -19.17 10.71 -14.25
N ASN A 18 -18.92 12.02 -14.29
CA ASN A 18 -19.60 12.97 -15.17
C ASN A 18 -19.38 12.63 -16.65
N TYR A 19 -18.13 12.27 -17.02
CA TYR A 19 -17.82 11.89 -18.39
C TYR A 19 -18.57 10.62 -18.81
N LEU A 20 -18.65 9.64 -17.93
CA LEU A 20 -19.34 8.36 -18.18
C LEU A 20 -20.87 8.47 -18.01
N GLY A 21 -21.38 9.58 -17.48
CA GLY A 21 -22.82 9.76 -17.21
C GLY A 21 -23.36 8.81 -16.14
N THR A 22 -22.53 8.42 -15.17
CA THR A 22 -22.93 7.53 -14.06
C THR A 22 -23.57 8.33 -12.93
N ASP A 23 -24.48 7.70 -12.18
CA ASP A 23 -24.97 8.23 -10.91
C ASP A 23 -23.84 8.15 -9.87
N HIS A 24 -23.43 9.31 -9.34
CA HIS A 24 -22.22 9.44 -8.52
C HIS A 24 -22.54 9.97 -7.13
N THR A 25 -22.08 9.25 -6.11
CA THR A 25 -22.21 9.65 -4.71
C THR A 25 -20.83 9.88 -4.11
N GLU A 26 -20.63 11.04 -3.48
CA GLU A 26 -19.36 11.42 -2.84
C GLU A 26 -19.50 11.37 -1.32
N LEU A 27 -18.39 10.95 -0.66
CA LEU A 27 -18.25 11.00 0.79
C LEU A 27 -16.96 11.75 1.15
N TYR A 28 -17.08 12.77 1.99
CA TYR A 28 -15.94 13.46 2.61
C TYR A 28 -15.87 13.07 4.08
N VAL A 29 -14.74 12.48 4.46
CA VAL A 29 -14.53 11.95 5.81
C VAL A 29 -13.85 13.00 6.68
N THR A 30 -14.42 13.25 7.85
CA THR A 30 -13.85 14.12 8.89
C THR A 30 -13.14 13.31 9.95
N ALA A 31 -12.24 13.96 10.73
CA ALA A 31 -11.59 13.31 11.87
C ALA A 31 -12.61 12.77 12.90
N GLN A 32 -13.73 13.46 13.11
CA GLN A 32 -14.79 12.99 14.03
C GLN A 32 -15.42 11.69 13.50
N GLN A 33 -15.78 11.63 12.22
CA GLN A 33 -16.33 10.40 11.63
C GLN A 33 -15.33 9.23 11.70
N ALA A 34 -14.03 9.52 11.54
CA ALA A 34 -12.99 8.51 11.73
C ALA A 34 -12.94 8.00 13.18
N MET A 35 -13.02 8.90 14.17
CA MET A 35 -13.08 8.51 15.60
C MET A 35 -14.28 7.62 15.90
N ASP A 36 -15.44 7.95 15.35
CA ASP A 36 -16.67 7.18 15.56
C ASP A 36 -16.54 5.73 15.02
N VAL A 37 -15.74 5.54 13.97
CA VAL A 37 -15.44 4.21 13.40
C VAL A 37 -14.39 3.46 14.24
N ILE A 38 -13.36 4.13 14.76
CA ILE A 38 -12.23 3.50 15.46
C ILE A 38 -12.73 2.59 16.60
N HIS A 39 -13.72 3.00 17.36
CA HIS A 39 -14.28 2.20 18.47
C HIS A 39 -14.98 0.92 18.00
N ARG A 40 -15.34 0.81 16.72
CA ARG A 40 -16.00 -0.36 16.12
C ARG A 40 -15.00 -1.36 15.53
N LEU A 41 -13.78 -0.90 15.22
CA LEU A 41 -12.77 -1.71 14.52
C LEU A 41 -12.42 -3.02 15.26
N PRO A 42 -12.23 -3.05 16.57
CA PRO A 42 -11.95 -4.32 17.28
C PRO A 42 -13.01 -5.39 17.10
N GLN A 43 -14.29 -4.98 17.00
CA GLN A 43 -15.41 -5.92 16.76
C GLN A 43 -15.55 -6.33 15.31
N LEU A 44 -15.11 -5.47 14.37
CA LEU A 44 -15.18 -5.73 12.95
C LEU A 44 -14.09 -6.68 12.47
N TYR A 45 -12.89 -6.54 13.04
CA TYR A 45 -11.70 -7.28 12.60
C TYR A 45 -11.34 -8.46 13.50
N ASP A 46 -11.84 -8.51 14.74
CA ASP A 46 -11.60 -9.56 15.76
C ASP A 46 -10.13 -9.67 16.23
N GLU A 47 -9.20 -9.01 15.56
CA GLU A 47 -7.77 -9.00 15.86
C GLU A 47 -7.15 -7.63 15.51
N PRO A 48 -5.94 -7.30 16.00
CA PRO A 48 -5.24 -6.09 15.61
C PRO A 48 -4.98 -6.06 14.10
N PHE A 49 -5.50 -5.02 13.45
CA PHE A 49 -5.33 -4.79 12.01
C PHE A 49 -4.80 -3.37 11.79
N SER A 50 -3.62 -3.24 11.17
CA SER A 50 -2.87 -1.98 11.19
C SER A 50 -3.00 -1.10 9.94
N ASP A 51 -3.73 -1.50 8.91
CA ASP A 51 -3.97 -0.64 7.74
C ASP A 51 -5.01 0.44 8.06
N SER A 52 -4.55 1.70 8.16
CA SER A 52 -5.42 2.84 8.49
C SER A 52 -6.53 3.09 7.46
N SER A 53 -6.39 2.59 6.23
CA SER A 53 -7.43 2.70 5.20
C SER A 53 -8.68 1.86 5.49
N GLN A 54 -8.66 1.00 6.52
CA GLN A 54 -9.84 0.31 7.04
C GLN A 54 -10.97 1.29 7.42
N ILE A 55 -10.63 2.48 7.92
CA ILE A 55 -11.59 3.50 8.32
C ILE A 55 -12.40 4.01 7.12
N PRO A 56 -11.80 4.61 6.07
CA PRO A 56 -12.55 5.05 4.90
C PRO A 56 -13.19 3.89 4.16
N THR A 57 -12.60 2.70 4.14
CA THR A 57 -13.21 1.52 3.52
C THR A 57 -14.53 1.17 4.20
N PHE A 58 -14.56 1.17 5.54
CA PHE A 58 -15.79 0.93 6.29
C PHE A 58 -16.85 2.01 6.01
N LEU A 59 -16.49 3.30 6.01
CA LEU A 59 -17.43 4.40 5.76
C LEU A 59 -18.01 4.35 4.33
N VAL A 60 -17.17 3.98 3.33
CA VAL A 60 -17.64 3.78 1.95
C VAL A 60 -18.59 2.58 1.87
N ALA A 61 -18.29 1.48 2.56
CA ALA A 61 -19.18 0.32 2.61
C ALA A 61 -20.53 0.66 3.26
N GLU A 62 -20.51 1.41 4.37
CA GLU A 62 -21.72 1.88 5.07
C GLU A 62 -22.58 2.80 4.18
N MET A 63 -21.95 3.72 3.45
CA MET A 63 -22.64 4.58 2.48
C MET A 63 -23.25 3.75 1.33
N THR A 64 -22.47 2.83 0.76
CA THR A 64 -22.87 2.00 -0.37
C THR A 64 -24.03 1.10 0.00
N ARG A 65 -24.02 0.53 1.21
CA ARG A 65 -25.09 -0.37 1.70
C ARG A 65 -26.45 0.29 1.78
N LYS A 66 -26.52 1.61 1.91
CA LYS A 66 -27.79 2.36 1.91
C LYS A 66 -28.52 2.26 0.57
N ASN A 67 -27.79 2.02 -0.52
CA ASN A 67 -28.34 2.02 -1.87
C ASN A 67 -28.37 0.61 -2.50
N VAL A 68 -27.40 -0.25 -2.16
CA VAL A 68 -27.25 -1.57 -2.78
C VAL A 68 -26.89 -2.65 -1.74
N THR A 69 -27.10 -3.91 -2.09
CA THR A 69 -26.70 -5.07 -1.28
C THR A 69 -25.45 -5.75 -1.78
N VAL A 70 -25.09 -5.49 -3.05
CA VAL A 70 -23.89 -6.02 -3.71
C VAL A 70 -23.18 -4.87 -4.39
N ALA A 71 -21.86 -4.79 -4.22
CA ALA A 71 -21.00 -3.81 -4.89
C ALA A 71 -19.83 -4.49 -5.60
N LEU A 72 -19.36 -3.89 -6.70
CA LEU A 72 -18.14 -4.32 -7.37
C LEU A 72 -16.95 -3.49 -6.89
N SER A 73 -15.81 -4.16 -6.64
CA SER A 73 -14.54 -3.53 -6.27
C SER A 73 -13.46 -3.80 -7.31
N GLY A 74 -12.48 -2.92 -7.39
CA GLY A 74 -11.34 -2.99 -8.32
C GLY A 74 -10.07 -3.59 -7.71
N ASP A 75 -10.14 -4.21 -6.54
CA ASP A 75 -8.99 -4.81 -5.87
C ASP A 75 -8.35 -5.93 -6.71
N GLY A 76 -7.13 -6.32 -6.39
CA GLY A 76 -6.37 -7.32 -7.15
C GLY A 76 -5.75 -6.79 -8.45
N GLY A 77 -6.19 -5.66 -8.96
CA GLY A 77 -5.67 -5.09 -10.20
C GLY A 77 -4.24 -4.56 -10.08
N ASP A 78 -3.80 -4.15 -8.89
CA ASP A 78 -2.43 -3.72 -8.63
C ASP A 78 -1.47 -4.91 -8.61
N GLU A 79 -1.82 -5.98 -7.97
CA GLU A 79 -1.04 -7.21 -7.81
C GLU A 79 -0.90 -7.94 -9.14
N LEU A 80 -2.01 -8.12 -9.86
CA LEU A 80 -2.05 -8.90 -11.09
C LEU A 80 -1.46 -8.18 -12.30
N PHE A 81 -1.55 -6.85 -12.35
CA PHE A 81 -1.16 -6.05 -13.51
C PHE A 81 -0.05 -5.03 -13.21
N GLY A 82 0.61 -5.14 -12.06
CA GLY A 82 1.80 -4.37 -11.75
C GLY A 82 1.52 -2.90 -11.43
N GLY A 83 0.51 -2.60 -10.60
CA GLY A 83 0.10 -1.23 -10.31
C GLY A 83 0.94 -0.51 -9.25
N TYR A 84 1.63 -1.22 -8.37
CA TYR A 84 2.41 -0.60 -7.31
C TYR A 84 3.72 0.01 -7.80
N ASN A 85 4.03 1.20 -7.34
CA ASN A 85 5.28 1.90 -7.67
C ASN A 85 6.53 1.09 -7.31
N ARG A 86 6.46 0.21 -6.29
CA ARG A 86 7.57 -0.68 -5.90
C ARG A 86 7.95 -1.63 -7.04
N TYR A 87 7.00 -2.16 -7.80
CA TYR A 87 7.29 -3.02 -8.95
C TYR A 87 8.01 -2.27 -10.06
N VAL A 88 7.52 -1.08 -10.41
CA VAL A 88 8.11 -0.23 -11.45
C VAL A 88 9.54 0.16 -11.07
N LYS A 89 9.74 0.65 -9.85
CA LYS A 89 11.05 1.04 -9.34
C LYS A 89 12.00 -0.14 -9.28
N THR A 90 11.55 -1.29 -8.77
CA THR A 90 12.37 -2.50 -8.71
C THR A 90 12.75 -2.99 -10.09
N HIS A 91 11.83 -3.02 -11.06
CA HIS A 91 12.12 -3.39 -12.43
C HIS A 91 13.19 -2.49 -13.07
N GLN A 92 13.15 -1.18 -12.79
CA GLN A 92 14.10 -0.22 -13.35
C GLN A 92 15.48 -0.23 -12.70
N TRP A 93 15.53 -0.44 -11.37
CA TRP A 93 16.75 -0.20 -10.58
C TRP A 93 17.46 -1.48 -10.16
N TRP A 94 16.74 -2.59 -9.96
CA TRP A 94 17.34 -3.82 -9.45
C TRP A 94 18.48 -4.33 -10.31
N ASN A 95 18.29 -4.37 -11.64
CA ASN A 95 19.32 -4.82 -12.57
C ASN A 95 20.59 -3.95 -12.52
N LYS A 96 20.44 -2.65 -12.28
CA LYS A 96 21.57 -1.70 -12.15
C LYS A 96 22.31 -1.91 -10.83
N ILE A 97 21.57 -2.08 -9.75
CA ILE A 97 22.13 -2.27 -8.40
C ILE A 97 22.79 -3.65 -8.29
N ASN A 98 22.21 -4.67 -8.88
CA ASN A 98 22.70 -6.05 -8.78
C ASN A 98 24.03 -6.30 -9.50
N VAL A 99 24.45 -5.41 -10.38
CA VAL A 99 25.79 -5.45 -11.00
C VAL A 99 26.89 -5.10 -9.98
N ILE A 100 26.57 -4.34 -8.94
CA ILE A 100 27.51 -3.98 -7.87
C ILE A 100 27.69 -5.19 -6.94
N PRO A 101 28.94 -5.63 -6.68
CA PRO A 101 29.20 -6.74 -5.76
C PRO A 101 28.55 -6.54 -4.38
N LYS A 102 27.99 -7.60 -3.80
CA LYS A 102 27.28 -7.57 -2.50
C LYS A 102 28.08 -6.90 -1.39
N SER A 103 29.40 -7.20 -1.31
CA SER A 103 30.30 -6.58 -0.32
C SER A 103 30.42 -5.07 -0.48
N ALA A 104 30.52 -4.59 -1.71
CA ALA A 104 30.57 -3.14 -1.99
C ALA A 104 29.24 -2.46 -1.67
N ARG A 105 28.10 -3.09 -1.99
CA ARG A 105 26.77 -2.57 -1.65
C ARG A 105 26.59 -2.46 -0.12
N SER A 106 26.98 -3.51 0.62
CA SER A 106 26.93 -3.52 2.08
C SER A 106 27.79 -2.44 2.71
N LEU A 107 29.00 -2.21 2.18
CA LEU A 107 29.89 -1.14 2.67
C LEU A 107 29.28 0.24 2.38
N LEU A 108 28.76 0.48 1.20
CA LEU A 108 28.05 1.71 0.83
C LEU A 108 26.84 1.96 1.73
N SER A 109 26.01 0.95 1.96
CA SER A 109 24.87 1.04 2.86
C SER A 109 25.27 1.45 4.27
N LYS A 110 26.27 0.78 4.85
CA LYS A 110 26.80 1.12 6.18
C LYS A 110 27.35 2.55 6.23
N GLY A 111 28.06 2.99 5.18
CA GLY A 111 28.56 4.35 5.08
C GLY A 111 27.43 5.40 5.04
N LEU A 112 26.37 5.13 4.30
CA LEU A 112 25.20 6.02 4.23
C LEU A 112 24.44 6.10 5.57
N LEU A 113 24.27 4.96 6.25
CA LEU A 113 23.58 4.86 7.54
C LEU A 113 24.41 5.38 8.73
N SER A 114 25.74 5.49 8.59
CA SER A 114 26.58 6.06 9.65
C SER A 114 26.35 7.56 9.88
N ILE A 115 25.70 8.23 8.94
CA ILE A 115 25.35 9.64 9.01
C ILE A 115 23.86 9.77 9.31
N SER A 116 23.50 10.53 10.36
CA SER A 116 22.11 10.67 10.76
C SER A 116 21.26 11.33 9.65
N PRO A 117 19.97 10.96 9.50
CA PRO A 117 19.06 11.54 8.51
C PRO A 117 19.01 13.08 8.57
N GLY A 118 19.05 13.66 9.77
CA GLY A 118 19.02 15.12 9.93
C GLY A 118 20.26 15.86 9.40
N VAL A 119 21.42 15.18 9.32
CA VAL A 119 22.60 15.74 8.66
C VAL A 119 22.42 15.68 7.14
N TRP A 120 21.88 14.57 6.63
CA TRP A 120 21.54 14.43 5.22
C TRP A 120 20.50 15.47 4.77
N ASP A 121 19.49 15.77 5.60
CA ASP A 121 18.49 16.81 5.29
C ASP A 121 19.14 18.19 5.15
N ARG A 122 20.12 18.52 6.00
CA ARG A 122 20.83 19.81 5.93
C ARG A 122 21.71 19.93 4.68
N VAL A 123 22.38 18.85 4.28
CA VAL A 123 23.30 18.84 3.13
C VAL A 123 22.55 18.53 1.83
N GLY A 124 21.65 17.57 1.84
CA GLY A 124 20.98 17.06 0.67
C GLY A 124 19.95 18.03 0.06
N VAL A 125 19.17 18.72 0.89
CA VAL A 125 18.20 19.73 0.41
C VAL A 125 18.89 20.89 -0.29
N VAL A 126 20.08 21.25 0.16
CA VAL A 126 20.85 22.38 -0.42
C VAL A 126 21.50 22.01 -1.76
N VAL A 127 21.90 20.74 -1.94
CA VAL A 127 22.73 20.34 -3.10
C VAL A 127 21.95 19.55 -4.15
N THR A 128 21.02 18.67 -3.76
CA THR A 128 20.37 17.69 -4.67
C THR A 128 18.87 17.55 -4.49
N GLY A 129 18.25 18.19 -3.50
CA GLY A 129 16.84 17.99 -3.17
C GLY A 129 16.51 16.61 -2.59
N VAL A 130 17.52 15.79 -2.25
CA VAL A 130 17.35 14.44 -1.69
C VAL A 130 17.26 14.54 -0.17
N THR A 131 16.18 14.02 0.42
CA THR A 131 15.97 13.99 1.87
C THR A 131 16.73 12.85 2.54
N GLY A 132 17.06 12.99 3.83
CA GLY A 132 17.68 11.94 4.64
C GLY A 132 16.86 10.64 4.64
N ASN A 133 15.54 10.73 4.61
CA ASN A 133 14.65 9.59 4.48
C ASN A 133 14.86 8.84 3.15
N ASN A 134 15.05 9.56 2.04
CA ASN A 134 15.34 8.92 0.74
C ASN A 134 16.71 8.22 0.75
N ILE A 135 17.68 8.79 1.45
CA ILE A 135 19.01 8.16 1.62
C ILE A 135 18.92 6.90 2.49
N SER A 136 18.17 6.94 3.58
CA SER A 136 17.94 5.78 4.43
C SER A 136 17.24 4.64 3.66
N LYS A 137 16.24 4.96 2.85
CA LYS A 137 15.58 4.00 1.97
C LYS A 137 16.53 3.40 0.93
N LEU A 138 17.38 4.23 0.32
CA LEU A 138 18.40 3.77 -0.63
C LEU A 138 19.41 2.84 0.07
N ALA A 139 19.87 3.21 1.25
CA ALA A 139 20.80 2.40 2.04
C ALA A 139 20.17 1.03 2.40
N GLY A 140 18.90 1.01 2.78
CA GLY A 140 18.14 -0.22 3.00
C GLY A 140 18.15 -1.12 1.77
N VAL A 141 17.81 -0.58 0.59
CA VAL A 141 17.84 -1.33 -0.67
C VAL A 141 19.25 -1.83 -1.04
N LEU A 142 20.30 -1.04 -0.78
CA LEU A 142 21.69 -1.46 -1.03
C LEU A 142 22.14 -2.60 -0.12
N SER A 143 21.62 -2.70 1.10
CA SER A 143 21.96 -3.77 2.05
C SER A 143 21.38 -5.12 1.68
N VAL A 144 20.33 -5.15 0.88
CA VAL A 144 19.56 -6.32 0.51
C VAL A 144 20.38 -7.32 -0.31
N GLN A 145 20.30 -8.59 0.04
CA GLN A 145 21.12 -9.63 -0.61
C GLN A 145 20.44 -10.31 -1.80
N ASP A 146 19.11 -10.40 -1.76
CA ASP A 146 18.29 -11.10 -2.75
C ASP A 146 16.89 -10.47 -2.81
N GLY A 147 16.04 -11.07 -3.63
CA GLY A 147 14.72 -10.54 -3.88
C GLY A 147 13.74 -10.71 -2.75
N ALA A 148 13.81 -11.78 -2.01
CA ALA A 148 12.95 -12.01 -0.85
C ALA A 148 13.26 -10.97 0.25
N SER A 149 14.53 -10.71 0.50
CA SER A 149 14.97 -9.67 1.43
C SER A 149 14.55 -8.27 0.98
N LEU A 150 14.55 -7.99 -0.35
CA LEU A 150 14.05 -6.72 -0.86
C LEU A 150 12.53 -6.59 -0.67
N TYR A 151 11.79 -7.64 -0.93
CA TYR A 151 10.35 -7.67 -0.70
C TYR A 151 10.03 -7.46 0.78
N LYS A 152 10.69 -8.19 1.68
CA LYS A 152 10.57 -8.02 3.13
C LYS A 152 10.83 -6.56 3.54
N HIS A 153 11.89 -5.94 3.05
CA HIS A 153 12.20 -4.53 3.34
C HIS A 153 11.08 -3.56 2.90
N TYR A 154 10.35 -3.86 1.82
CA TYR A 154 9.25 -3.02 1.36
C TYR A 154 7.92 -3.26 2.09
N THR A 155 7.73 -4.45 2.65
CA THR A 155 6.46 -4.86 3.26
C THR A 155 6.49 -4.88 4.79
N SER A 156 7.67 -5.01 5.41
CA SER A 156 7.81 -4.98 6.85
C SER A 156 7.75 -3.57 7.42
N HIS A 157 6.99 -3.39 8.49
CA HIS A 157 7.01 -2.17 9.31
C HIS A 157 8.14 -2.19 10.34
N TRP A 158 8.67 -3.37 10.66
CA TRP A 158 9.76 -3.59 11.61
C TRP A 158 10.92 -4.28 10.90
N ASP A 159 12.14 -3.81 11.13
CA ASP A 159 13.34 -4.41 10.55
C ASP A 159 13.57 -5.84 11.08
N ASP A 160 13.34 -6.05 12.38
CA ASP A 160 13.33 -7.36 13.03
C ASP A 160 12.05 -7.53 13.88
N PRO A 161 10.99 -8.14 13.33
CA PRO A 161 9.75 -8.37 14.06
C PRO A 161 9.92 -9.27 15.30
N ALA A 162 10.94 -10.13 15.34
CA ALA A 162 11.18 -11.00 16.47
C ALA A 162 11.64 -10.24 17.72
N GLU A 163 12.24 -9.05 17.57
CA GLU A 163 12.62 -8.20 18.71
C GLU A 163 11.43 -7.52 19.39
N VAL A 164 10.28 -7.42 18.70
CA VAL A 164 9.08 -6.78 19.25
C VAL A 164 8.38 -7.66 20.29
N VAL A 165 8.51 -8.97 20.17
CA VAL A 165 7.89 -9.94 21.07
C VAL A 165 8.96 -10.68 21.85
N ILE A 166 8.90 -10.62 23.19
CA ILE A 166 9.87 -11.29 24.08
C ILE A 166 9.88 -12.80 23.77
N GLY A 167 11.04 -13.32 23.35
CA GLY A 167 11.20 -14.72 22.94
C GLY A 167 10.55 -15.05 21.60
N GLY A 168 10.10 -14.05 20.85
CA GLY A 168 9.53 -14.21 19.53
C GLY A 168 10.53 -14.81 18.53
N LYS A 169 10.00 -15.51 17.53
CA LYS A 169 10.75 -16.02 16.39
C LYS A 169 9.92 -15.81 15.14
N GLU A 170 10.57 -15.35 14.09
CA GLU A 170 9.90 -15.26 12.78
C GLU A 170 9.60 -16.68 12.25
N GLY A 171 8.34 -16.94 11.92
CA GLY A 171 7.94 -18.21 11.33
C GLY A 171 8.34 -18.30 9.85
N ARG A 172 8.20 -19.48 9.27
CA ARG A 172 8.30 -19.66 7.81
C ARG A 172 7.07 -19.08 7.15
N THR A 173 7.29 -18.30 6.10
CA THR A 173 6.23 -17.66 5.31
C THR A 173 6.55 -17.78 3.83
N GLU A 174 5.56 -17.55 2.96
CA GLU A 174 5.79 -17.47 1.51
C GLU A 174 6.84 -16.41 1.14
N VAL A 175 7.04 -15.39 1.97
CA VAL A 175 8.07 -14.37 1.77
C VAL A 175 9.47 -14.94 2.04
N SER A 176 9.62 -15.73 3.09
CA SER A 176 10.91 -16.32 3.46
C SER A 176 11.29 -17.53 2.60
N GLU A 177 10.30 -18.32 2.18
CA GLU A 177 10.46 -19.53 1.36
C GLU A 177 9.44 -19.51 0.22
N PRO A 178 9.64 -18.69 -0.85
CA PRO A 178 8.68 -18.57 -1.93
C PRO A 178 8.47 -19.89 -2.66
N SER A 179 7.22 -20.31 -2.79
CA SER A 179 6.83 -21.52 -3.55
C SER A 179 6.97 -21.37 -5.05
N VAL A 180 7.09 -20.12 -5.54
CA VAL A 180 7.11 -19.79 -6.97
C VAL A 180 8.45 -19.16 -7.36
N ALA A 181 9.17 -19.79 -8.29
CA ALA A 181 10.39 -19.27 -8.90
C ALA A 181 10.05 -18.53 -10.20
N LEU A 182 10.11 -17.20 -10.20
CA LEU A 182 9.89 -16.35 -11.36
C LEU A 182 11.19 -15.68 -11.81
N THR A 183 11.24 -15.31 -13.11
CA THR A 183 12.48 -14.84 -13.74
C THR A 183 12.87 -13.43 -13.34
N THR A 184 11.90 -12.56 -13.13
CA THR A 184 12.17 -11.16 -12.80
C THR A 184 11.79 -10.85 -11.37
N MET A 185 12.51 -9.92 -10.75
CA MET A 185 12.23 -9.45 -9.42
C MET A 185 10.83 -8.83 -9.29
N ALA A 186 10.38 -8.10 -10.30
CA ALA A 186 9.04 -7.52 -10.30
C ALA A 186 7.95 -8.59 -10.30
N GLU A 187 8.09 -9.65 -11.09
CA GLU A 187 7.16 -10.79 -11.10
C GLU A 187 7.17 -11.53 -9.77
N GLN A 188 8.35 -11.73 -9.16
CA GLN A 188 8.44 -12.33 -7.82
C GLN A 188 7.68 -11.51 -6.78
N MET A 189 7.86 -10.18 -6.79
CA MET A 189 7.13 -9.30 -5.86
C MET A 189 5.62 -9.33 -6.13
N MET A 190 5.19 -9.32 -7.39
CA MET A 190 3.76 -9.43 -7.75
C MET A 190 3.16 -10.75 -7.27
N ALA A 191 3.90 -11.86 -7.40
CA ALA A 191 3.44 -13.18 -6.91
C ALA A 191 3.35 -13.21 -5.38
N LEU A 192 4.37 -12.70 -4.69
CA LEU A 192 4.35 -12.63 -3.23
C LEU A 192 3.21 -11.74 -2.72
N ASP A 193 2.98 -10.58 -3.35
CA ASP A 193 1.84 -9.74 -3.00
C ASP A 193 0.50 -10.46 -3.24
N THR A 194 0.38 -11.22 -4.33
CA THR A 194 -0.83 -12.01 -4.61
C THR A 194 -1.08 -13.11 -3.59
N LEU A 195 -0.01 -13.69 -3.02
CA LEU A 195 -0.10 -14.80 -2.07
C LEU A 195 -0.17 -14.35 -0.60
N THR A 196 0.23 -13.12 -0.28
CA THR A 196 0.32 -12.62 1.10
C THR A 196 -0.44 -11.29 1.28
N TYR A 197 0.08 -10.19 0.75
CA TYR A 197 -0.50 -8.86 0.96
C TYR A 197 -1.96 -8.73 0.46
N LEU A 198 -2.27 -9.32 -0.69
CA LEU A 198 -3.63 -9.31 -1.23
C LEU A 198 -4.63 -10.03 -0.31
N PRO A 199 -4.43 -11.30 0.11
CA PRO A 199 -5.38 -11.97 1.00
C PRO A 199 -5.35 -11.42 2.43
N ASP A 200 -4.15 -11.18 2.99
CA ASP A 200 -4.00 -10.93 4.42
C ASP A 200 -4.26 -9.45 4.81
N ASP A 201 -4.10 -8.51 3.86
CA ASP A 201 -4.38 -7.09 4.08
C ASP A 201 -5.58 -6.62 3.25
N ILE A 202 -5.45 -6.58 1.92
CA ILE A 202 -6.43 -5.91 1.04
C ILE A 202 -7.81 -6.58 1.13
N LEU A 203 -7.86 -7.90 0.93
CA LEU A 203 -9.15 -8.64 0.92
C LEU A 203 -9.74 -8.75 2.32
N THR A 204 -8.92 -8.97 3.35
CA THR A 204 -9.35 -8.96 4.74
C THR A 204 -9.99 -7.63 5.10
N LYS A 205 -9.36 -6.51 4.74
CA LYS A 205 -9.89 -5.18 4.96
C LYS A 205 -11.25 -4.96 4.29
N VAL A 206 -11.32 -5.26 3.00
CA VAL A 206 -12.55 -5.05 2.21
C VAL A 206 -13.68 -5.93 2.71
N ASP A 207 -13.41 -7.20 2.96
CA ASP A 207 -14.41 -8.17 3.44
C ASP A 207 -14.96 -7.78 4.82
N ARG A 208 -14.09 -7.56 5.81
CA ARG A 208 -14.49 -7.19 7.17
C ARG A 208 -15.26 -5.87 7.21
N ALA A 209 -14.80 -4.86 6.48
CA ALA A 209 -15.49 -3.58 6.40
C ALA A 209 -16.88 -3.70 5.75
N ALA A 210 -16.97 -4.43 4.65
CA ALA A 210 -18.23 -4.61 3.91
C ALA A 210 -19.22 -5.52 4.67
N MET A 211 -18.75 -6.65 5.19
CA MET A 211 -19.59 -7.56 5.95
C MET A 211 -20.07 -6.96 7.27
N GLY A 212 -19.28 -6.06 7.87
CA GLY A 212 -19.68 -5.31 9.06
C GLY A 212 -20.95 -4.46 8.89
N VAL A 213 -21.34 -4.20 7.63
CA VAL A 213 -22.60 -3.51 7.27
C VAL A 213 -23.50 -4.37 6.37
N SER A 214 -23.24 -5.66 6.25
CA SER A 214 -23.99 -6.60 5.40
C SER A 214 -23.99 -6.20 3.91
N LEU A 215 -22.89 -5.68 3.41
CA LEU A 215 -22.66 -5.41 1.99
C LEU A 215 -21.83 -6.55 1.39
N GLU A 216 -22.33 -7.20 0.36
CA GLU A 216 -21.53 -8.17 -0.40
C GLU A 216 -20.62 -7.42 -1.38
N THR A 217 -19.31 -7.68 -1.34
CA THR A 217 -18.35 -7.18 -2.32
C THR A 217 -17.93 -8.28 -3.29
N ARG A 218 -17.88 -7.96 -4.58
CA ARG A 218 -17.37 -8.85 -5.62
C ARG A 218 -16.24 -8.17 -6.36
N ILE A 219 -15.19 -8.95 -6.66
CA ILE A 219 -13.95 -8.46 -7.24
C ILE A 219 -13.72 -9.12 -8.61
N PRO A 220 -14.18 -8.50 -9.72
CA PRO A 220 -14.06 -9.11 -11.04
C PRO A 220 -12.62 -9.39 -11.48
N MET A 221 -11.64 -8.62 -10.97
CA MET A 221 -10.22 -8.85 -11.26
C MET A 221 -9.70 -10.18 -10.68
N LEU A 222 -10.36 -10.72 -9.64
CA LEU A 222 -10.00 -11.99 -9.01
C LEU A 222 -10.77 -13.19 -9.57
N ASP A 223 -11.55 -13.02 -10.65
CA ASP A 223 -12.06 -14.17 -11.40
C ASP A 223 -10.87 -15.03 -11.85
N HIS A 224 -10.90 -16.33 -11.58
CA HIS A 224 -9.78 -17.22 -11.86
C HIS A 224 -9.29 -17.13 -13.31
N ARG A 225 -10.19 -16.87 -14.28
CA ARG A 225 -9.83 -16.70 -15.70
C ARG A 225 -9.01 -15.43 -15.92
N VAL A 226 -9.31 -14.34 -15.20
CA VAL A 226 -8.55 -13.08 -15.24
C VAL A 226 -7.19 -13.29 -14.59
N VAL A 227 -7.14 -13.97 -13.45
CA VAL A 227 -5.90 -14.30 -12.75
C VAL A 227 -4.99 -15.14 -13.65
N GLU A 228 -5.49 -16.25 -14.19
CA GLU A 228 -4.71 -17.10 -15.11
C GLU A 228 -4.24 -16.35 -16.36
N PHE A 229 -5.10 -15.52 -16.94
CA PHE A 229 -4.75 -14.68 -18.07
C PHE A 229 -3.64 -13.69 -17.70
N SER A 230 -3.75 -13.03 -16.57
CA SER A 230 -2.76 -12.05 -16.12
C SER A 230 -1.36 -12.68 -16.01
N TRP A 231 -1.26 -13.90 -15.47
CA TRP A 231 0.02 -14.61 -15.33
C TRP A 231 0.58 -15.18 -16.64
N LYS A 232 -0.24 -15.31 -17.69
CA LYS A 232 0.21 -15.64 -19.05
C LYS A 232 0.74 -14.43 -19.83
N LEU A 233 0.46 -13.20 -19.38
CA LEU A 233 0.93 -11.99 -20.01
C LEU A 233 2.43 -11.78 -19.75
N PRO A 234 3.22 -11.39 -20.77
CA PRO A 234 4.60 -10.98 -20.54
C PRO A 234 4.64 -9.70 -19.70
N LEU A 235 5.68 -9.56 -18.86
CA LEU A 235 5.83 -8.41 -17.96
C LEU A 235 5.72 -7.05 -18.69
N SER A 236 6.17 -6.97 -19.94
CA SER A 236 6.08 -5.76 -20.78
C SER A 236 4.66 -5.30 -21.09
N MET A 237 3.66 -6.16 -20.91
CA MET A 237 2.25 -5.81 -21.01
C MET A 237 1.68 -5.28 -19.67
N LYS A 238 2.41 -5.49 -18.59
CA LYS A 238 2.05 -5.01 -17.23
C LYS A 238 2.83 -3.75 -16.87
N LEU A 239 4.16 -3.80 -17.06
CA LEU A 239 5.09 -2.70 -16.79
C LEU A 239 5.76 -2.24 -18.08
N ARG A 240 5.52 -1.00 -18.49
CA ARG A 240 6.10 -0.45 -19.71
C ARG A 240 6.41 1.03 -19.57
N ASN A 241 7.61 1.44 -19.98
CA ASN A 241 8.07 2.83 -19.97
C ASN A 241 7.92 3.52 -18.59
N GLY A 242 8.15 2.78 -17.50
CA GLY A 242 8.00 3.31 -16.15
C GLY A 242 6.54 3.40 -15.67
N GLN A 243 5.60 2.84 -16.40
CA GLN A 243 4.18 2.85 -16.09
C GLN A 243 3.68 1.44 -15.76
N GLY A 244 2.97 1.29 -14.64
CA GLY A 244 2.26 0.07 -14.27
C GLY A 244 0.87 -0.02 -14.88
N LYS A 245 0.25 -1.21 -14.80
CA LYS A 245 -1.10 -1.50 -15.36
C LYS A 245 -1.22 -1.17 -16.85
N TRP A 246 -0.14 -1.31 -17.61
CA TRP A 246 -0.10 -0.79 -18.97
C TRP A 246 -1.25 -1.29 -19.84
N ILE A 247 -1.51 -2.59 -19.89
CA ILE A 247 -2.61 -3.15 -20.71
C ILE A 247 -3.99 -2.68 -20.25
N LEU A 248 -4.21 -2.57 -18.93
CA LEU A 248 -5.48 -2.08 -18.40
C LEU A 248 -5.70 -0.61 -18.76
N ARG A 249 -4.65 0.21 -18.74
CA ARG A 249 -4.71 1.61 -19.19
C ARG A 249 -5.03 1.71 -20.68
N GLN A 250 -4.41 0.88 -21.52
CA GLN A 250 -4.72 0.86 -22.97
C GLN A 250 -6.18 0.51 -23.22
N LEU A 251 -6.74 -0.42 -22.46
CA LEU A 251 -8.16 -0.75 -22.51
C LEU A 251 -9.03 0.43 -22.03
N LEU A 252 -8.67 1.03 -20.89
CA LEU A 252 -9.43 2.13 -20.30
C LEU A 252 -9.48 3.38 -21.19
N TYR A 253 -8.41 3.68 -21.93
CA TYR A 253 -8.38 4.82 -22.86
C TYR A 253 -9.36 4.70 -24.03
N GLN A 254 -9.92 3.53 -24.28
CA GLN A 254 -10.98 3.35 -25.27
C GLN A 254 -12.34 3.84 -24.73
N TYR A 255 -12.49 3.99 -23.42
CA TYR A 255 -13.73 4.36 -22.76
C TYR A 255 -13.67 5.74 -22.11
N VAL A 256 -12.48 6.16 -21.65
CA VAL A 256 -12.29 7.41 -20.90
C VAL A 256 -11.08 8.14 -21.46
N PRO A 257 -11.15 9.46 -21.70
CA PRO A 257 -10.00 10.25 -22.14
C PRO A 257 -8.79 10.08 -21.23
N LYS A 258 -7.61 9.99 -21.83
CA LYS A 258 -6.36 9.78 -21.13
C LYS A 258 -6.09 10.84 -20.07
N GLU A 259 -6.46 12.08 -20.35
CA GLU A 259 -6.26 13.25 -19.50
C GLU A 259 -7.00 13.14 -18.16
N LEU A 260 -8.14 12.42 -18.13
CA LEU A 260 -8.90 12.17 -16.90
C LEU A 260 -8.30 11.03 -16.05
N ILE A 261 -7.43 10.19 -16.65
CA ILE A 261 -6.88 8.99 -16.00
C ILE A 261 -5.40 9.16 -15.60
N GLU A 262 -4.62 9.89 -16.44
CA GLU A 262 -3.18 10.07 -16.21
C GLU A 262 -2.94 11.12 -15.11
N ARG A 263 -2.75 10.61 -13.90
CA ARG A 263 -2.42 11.39 -12.71
C ARG A 263 -1.45 10.61 -11.82
N PRO A 264 -0.70 11.27 -10.93
CA PRO A 264 0.08 10.59 -9.92
C PRO A 264 -0.84 9.65 -9.10
N LYS A 265 -0.38 8.42 -8.87
CA LYS A 265 -1.11 7.48 -8.03
C LYS A 265 -1.16 8.03 -6.61
N MET A 266 -2.36 8.26 -6.10
CA MET A 266 -2.62 8.43 -4.68
C MET A 266 -3.17 7.13 -4.13
N GLY A 267 -2.77 6.76 -2.91
CA GLY A 267 -3.37 5.64 -2.20
C GLY A 267 -4.62 6.11 -1.45
N PHE A 268 -5.38 5.15 -0.91
CA PHE A 268 -6.50 5.42 0.00
C PHE A 268 -5.96 5.86 1.38
N GLY A 269 -5.00 6.80 1.33
CA GLY A 269 -4.29 7.29 2.51
C GLY A 269 -5.22 8.10 3.41
N VAL A 270 -5.00 7.95 4.71
CA VAL A 270 -5.70 8.69 5.76
C VAL A 270 -4.73 9.68 6.37
N PRO A 271 -5.12 10.93 6.63
CA PRO A 271 -4.23 11.92 7.27
C PRO A 271 -4.07 11.65 8.78
N ILE A 272 -3.78 10.39 9.13
CA ILE A 272 -3.73 9.90 10.52
C ILE A 272 -2.69 10.63 11.35
N ASP A 273 -1.56 11.02 10.75
CA ASP A 273 -0.49 11.73 11.46
C ASP A 273 -0.93 13.14 11.87
N SER A 274 -1.66 13.84 11.03
CA SER A 274 -2.21 15.16 11.38
C SER A 274 -3.32 15.04 12.40
N TRP A 275 -4.13 13.99 12.33
CA TRP A 275 -5.17 13.72 13.33
C TRP A 275 -4.58 13.36 14.69
N LEU A 276 -3.56 12.52 14.75
CA LEU A 276 -2.87 12.15 15.99
C LEU A 276 -2.11 13.31 16.64
N ARG A 277 -1.67 14.29 15.84
CA ARG A 277 -1.07 15.55 16.38
C ARG A 277 -2.10 16.61 16.72
N GLY A 278 -3.34 16.43 16.34
CA GLY A 278 -4.44 17.36 16.50
C GLY A 278 -5.64 16.74 17.23
N PRO A 279 -6.77 16.51 16.54
CA PRO A 279 -8.03 16.13 17.18
C PRO A 279 -8.02 14.76 17.88
N LEU A 280 -7.13 13.84 17.51
CA LEU A 280 -6.98 12.52 18.15
C LEU A 280 -5.86 12.47 19.20
N ARG A 281 -5.16 13.57 19.45
CA ARG A 281 -3.99 13.58 20.32
C ARG A 281 -4.29 13.10 21.73
N ASP A 282 -5.23 13.74 22.39
CA ASP A 282 -5.57 13.44 23.80
C ASP A 282 -6.09 12.00 23.96
N TRP A 283 -6.83 11.51 22.96
CA TRP A 283 -7.28 10.11 22.91
C TRP A 283 -6.09 9.14 22.80
N ALA A 284 -5.16 9.40 21.91
CA ALA A 284 -3.99 8.55 21.72
C ALA A 284 -3.04 8.58 22.93
N GLU A 285 -2.76 9.76 23.49
CA GLU A 285 -1.92 9.91 24.68
C GLU A 285 -2.53 9.19 25.88
N ASN A 286 -3.86 9.22 26.04
CA ASN A 286 -4.54 8.48 27.11
C ASN A 286 -4.43 6.96 26.95
N LEU A 287 -4.55 6.44 25.73
CA LEU A 287 -4.40 5.00 25.46
C LEU A 287 -2.95 4.52 25.64
N LEU A 288 -1.97 5.37 25.33
CA LEU A 288 -0.54 5.04 25.39
C LEU A 288 0.12 5.50 26.69
N ASP A 289 -0.66 5.90 27.71
CA ASP A 289 -0.14 6.29 29.01
C ASP A 289 0.64 5.13 29.65
N GLU A 290 1.89 5.40 30.05
CA GLU A 290 2.80 4.38 30.57
C GLU A 290 2.26 3.68 31.82
N SER A 291 1.57 4.41 32.70
CA SER A 291 1.01 3.85 33.93
C SER A 291 -0.12 2.87 33.63
N ARG A 292 -0.90 3.16 32.62
CA ARG A 292 -1.98 2.29 32.13
C ARG A 292 -1.42 1.02 31.47
N LEU A 293 -0.45 1.17 30.55
CA LEU A 293 0.17 0.05 29.86
C LEU A 293 0.92 -0.92 30.79
N ARG A 294 1.39 -0.43 31.96
CA ARG A 294 2.03 -1.28 32.96
C ARG A 294 1.05 -2.06 33.84
N GLN A 295 -0.24 -1.71 33.81
CA GLN A 295 -1.29 -2.37 34.61
C GLN A 295 -2.01 -3.46 33.83
N GLU A 296 -1.96 -3.42 32.50
CA GLU A 296 -2.49 -4.43 31.60
C GLU A 296 -1.42 -5.50 31.28
#